data_badcd05f6a1e1979b1ef656a1ba1a1cd
#
_entry.id   badcd05f6a1e1979b1ef656a1ba1a1cd
#
_cell.length_a   1.000
_cell.length_b   1.000
_cell.length_c   1.000
_cell.angle_alpha   90.00
_cell.angle_beta   90.00
_cell.angle_gamma   90.00
#
_symmetry.space_group_name_H-M   'P 1'
#
loop_
_entity.id
_entity.type
_entity.pdbx_description
1 polymer ?
#
loop_
_entity_poly.entity_id
_entity_poly.type
_entity_poly.pdbx_seq_one_letter_code
_entity_poly.pdbx_strand_id
1 'polypeptide(L)'
;SNPTVLARITHEELEQFLRGCGWIPHFVEGDEPDTVHELMATTLDKIIKDIQKKQKKARSTNDSTRPRWPMIVLKTPKGWTGPKIVDGLQIEGTFRSHQVPLLVDAQNPSHLKLLEKWMKSYKPEELFDEHGQLLPDLAELAPKGNRRMGANPHANGGILLRDLRMPNFHAHAVQVPS
;
A
#
# COMPACT_ATOMS: atom_id res chain seq x y z
N SER A 1 -8.77 18.61 10.20
CA SER A 1 -7.97 17.47 9.72
C SER A 1 -6.56 17.95 9.42
N ASN A 2 -5.56 17.18 9.81
CA ASN A 2 -4.19 17.48 9.45
C ASN A 2 -3.82 16.59 8.26
N PRO A 3 -3.67 17.16 7.07
CA PRO A 3 -3.08 16.43 5.96
C PRO A 3 -1.65 16.01 6.33
N THR A 4 -1.17 14.95 5.72
CA THR A 4 0.23 14.55 5.85
C THR A 4 1.15 15.70 5.42
N VAL A 5 2.40 15.71 5.90
CA VAL A 5 3.36 16.77 5.54
C VAL A 5 3.47 16.92 4.03
N LEU A 6 3.52 15.80 3.28
CA LEU A 6 3.61 15.81 1.82
C LEU A 6 2.36 16.40 1.14
N ALA A 7 1.20 16.35 1.78
CA ALA A 7 -0.01 16.95 1.23
C ALA A 7 -0.10 18.47 1.43
N ARG A 8 0.84 19.07 2.17
CA ARG A 8 0.92 20.52 2.43
C ARG A 8 1.82 21.27 1.47
N ILE A 9 2.69 20.57 0.77
CA ILE A 9 3.54 21.15 -0.27
C ILE A 9 2.81 21.11 -1.61
N THR A 10 3.20 22.00 -2.52
CA THR A 10 2.61 22.04 -3.85
C THR A 10 2.95 20.76 -4.63
N HIS A 11 2.16 20.46 -5.64
CA HIS A 11 2.45 19.34 -6.54
C HIS A 11 3.84 19.48 -7.19
N GLU A 12 4.18 20.68 -7.62
CA GLU A 12 5.46 20.97 -8.25
C GLU A 12 6.64 20.76 -7.29
N GLU A 13 6.54 21.26 -6.06
CA GLU A 13 7.58 21.05 -5.04
C GLU A 13 7.77 19.58 -4.71
N LEU A 14 6.67 18.83 -4.58
CA LEU A 14 6.72 17.39 -4.32
C LEU A 14 7.38 16.65 -5.49
N GLU A 15 7.03 17.01 -6.73
CA GLU A 15 7.65 16.44 -7.92
C GLU A 15 9.17 16.70 -7.94
N GLN A 16 9.59 17.94 -7.70
CA GLN A 16 11.00 18.33 -7.66
C GLN A 16 11.75 17.59 -6.55
N PHE A 17 11.15 17.47 -5.36
CA PHE A 17 11.74 16.74 -4.25
C PHE A 17 11.96 15.26 -4.60
N LEU A 18 10.95 14.59 -5.14
CA LEU A 18 11.04 13.17 -5.50
C LEU A 18 12.03 12.94 -6.65
N ARG A 19 12.08 13.86 -7.62
CA ARG A 19 13.10 13.83 -8.69
C ARG A 19 14.51 14.04 -8.15
N GLY A 20 14.70 14.93 -7.17
CA GLY A 20 15.97 15.13 -6.47
C GLY A 20 16.42 13.85 -5.73
N CYS A 21 15.50 13.10 -5.18
CA CYS A 21 15.75 11.78 -4.55
C CYS A 21 16.04 10.66 -5.57
N GLY A 22 15.94 10.93 -6.87
CA GLY A 22 16.26 9.96 -7.93
C GLY A 22 15.06 9.14 -8.43
N TRP A 23 13.83 9.58 -8.18
CA TRP A 23 12.61 8.93 -8.66
C TRP A 23 12.01 9.65 -9.88
N ILE A 24 11.12 8.98 -10.58
CA ILE A 24 10.23 9.56 -11.59
C ILE A 24 8.81 9.45 -11.04
N PRO A 25 8.26 10.51 -10.42
CA PRO A 25 6.93 10.46 -9.84
C PRO A 25 5.84 10.45 -10.90
N HIS A 26 4.80 9.65 -10.65
CA HIS A 26 3.55 9.58 -11.37
C HIS A 26 2.42 9.80 -10.38
N PHE A 27 1.63 10.84 -10.57
CA PHE A 27 0.56 11.17 -9.63
C PHE A 27 -0.74 10.50 -10.05
N VAL A 28 -1.39 9.86 -9.07
CA VAL A 28 -2.73 9.31 -9.17
C VAL A 28 -3.54 9.97 -8.07
N GLU A 29 -4.45 10.87 -8.45
CA GLU A 29 -5.20 11.69 -7.50
C GLU A 29 -6.70 11.61 -7.79
N GLY A 30 -7.51 11.58 -6.74
CA GLY A 30 -8.96 11.62 -6.85
C GLY A 30 -9.68 11.07 -5.63
N ASP A 31 -10.99 11.11 -5.69
CA ASP A 31 -11.91 10.66 -4.67
C ASP A 31 -13.00 9.70 -5.19
N GLU A 32 -13.24 9.69 -6.51
CA GLU A 32 -14.16 8.74 -7.13
C GLU A 32 -13.46 7.41 -7.43
N PRO A 33 -13.88 6.29 -6.81
CA PRO A 33 -13.19 5.01 -6.90
C PRO A 33 -12.95 4.53 -8.34
N ASP A 34 -13.97 4.54 -9.19
CA ASP A 34 -13.85 4.02 -10.55
C ASP A 34 -12.84 4.83 -11.38
N THR A 35 -12.91 6.15 -11.27
CA THR A 35 -11.96 7.07 -11.94
C THR A 35 -10.53 6.86 -11.46
N VAL A 36 -10.33 6.71 -10.14
CA VAL A 36 -9.00 6.50 -9.55
C VAL A 36 -8.47 5.12 -9.93
N HIS A 37 -9.31 4.08 -9.99
CA HIS A 37 -8.92 2.75 -10.43
C HIS A 37 -8.47 2.75 -11.90
N GLU A 38 -9.21 3.40 -12.78
CA GLU A 38 -8.85 3.52 -14.20
C GLU A 38 -7.54 4.27 -14.38
N LEU A 39 -7.36 5.39 -13.68
CA LEU A 39 -6.12 6.16 -13.69
C LEU A 39 -4.95 5.34 -13.14
N MET A 40 -5.15 4.58 -12.06
CA MET A 40 -4.14 3.69 -11.49
C MET A 40 -3.74 2.60 -12.49
N ALA A 41 -4.71 1.93 -13.11
CA ALA A 41 -4.46 0.87 -14.10
C ALA A 41 -3.63 1.40 -15.28
N THR A 42 -4.03 2.53 -15.85
CA THR A 42 -3.31 3.19 -16.94
C THR A 42 -1.88 3.59 -16.52
N THR A 43 -1.73 4.09 -15.30
CA THR A 43 -0.43 4.46 -14.74
C THR A 43 0.46 3.25 -14.53
N LEU A 44 -0.07 2.15 -14.01
CA LEU A 44 0.65 0.89 -13.85
C LEU A 44 1.15 0.33 -15.17
N ASP A 45 0.33 0.31 -16.22
CA ASP A 45 0.72 -0.14 -17.55
C ASP A 45 1.89 0.68 -18.10
N LYS A 46 1.83 2.00 -17.95
CA LYS A 46 2.91 2.91 -18.37
C LYS A 46 4.20 2.63 -17.59
N ILE A 47 4.09 2.46 -16.28
CA ILE A 47 5.22 2.20 -15.39
C ILE A 47 5.87 0.86 -15.70
N ILE A 48 5.10 -0.20 -15.87
CA ILE A 48 5.62 -1.54 -16.20
C ILE A 48 6.40 -1.51 -17.52
N LYS A 49 5.85 -0.85 -18.55
CA LYS A 49 6.53 -0.68 -19.84
C LYS A 49 7.85 0.11 -19.69
N ASP A 50 7.88 1.14 -18.87
CA ASP A 50 9.10 1.92 -18.61
C ASP A 50 10.17 1.08 -17.86
N ILE A 51 9.76 0.32 -16.84
CA ILE A 51 10.66 -0.59 -16.12
C ILE A 51 11.25 -1.61 -17.07
N GLN A 52 10.42 -2.27 -17.89
CA GLN A 52 10.87 -3.28 -18.86
C GLN A 52 11.85 -2.70 -19.88
N LYS A 53 11.58 -1.47 -20.37
CA LYS A 53 12.47 -0.74 -21.29
C LYS A 53 13.84 -0.46 -20.65
N LYS A 54 13.86 0.01 -19.42
CA LYS A 54 15.10 0.27 -18.66
C LYS A 54 15.89 -1.02 -18.43
N GLN A 55 15.23 -2.09 -18.02
CA GLN A 55 15.86 -3.41 -17.83
C GLN A 55 16.45 -3.95 -19.14
N LYS A 56 15.68 -3.87 -20.23
CA LYS A 56 16.15 -4.30 -21.56
C LYS A 56 17.37 -3.50 -22.00
N LYS A 57 17.34 -2.18 -21.87
CA LYS A 57 18.46 -1.30 -22.20
C LYS A 57 19.70 -1.69 -21.40
N ALA A 58 19.61 -1.76 -20.08
CA ALA A 58 20.75 -2.09 -19.23
C ALA A 58 21.41 -3.43 -19.61
N ARG A 59 20.60 -4.46 -19.89
CA ARG A 59 21.10 -5.77 -20.28
C ARG A 59 21.73 -5.80 -21.68
N SER A 60 21.18 -5.02 -22.63
CA SER A 60 21.66 -5.02 -24.02
C SER A 60 22.92 -4.17 -24.21
N THR A 61 23.10 -3.13 -23.41
CA THR A 61 24.23 -2.19 -23.53
C THR A 61 25.26 -2.36 -22.44
N ASN A 62 25.07 -3.28 -21.49
CA ASN A 62 25.86 -3.42 -20.28
C ASN A 62 25.97 -2.11 -19.48
N ASP A 63 24.93 -1.29 -19.53
CA ASP A 63 24.83 0.01 -18.87
C ASP A 63 24.64 -0.19 -17.37
N SER A 64 25.64 0.10 -16.57
CA SER A 64 25.64 0.02 -15.12
C SER A 64 25.18 1.34 -14.46
N THR A 65 24.79 2.35 -15.24
CA THR A 65 24.32 3.63 -14.69
C THR A 65 23.07 3.41 -13.85
N ARG A 66 23.03 4.01 -12.65
CA ARG A 66 21.87 3.93 -11.78
C ARG A 66 20.63 4.48 -12.49
N PRO A 67 19.61 3.67 -12.75
CA PRO A 67 18.40 4.14 -13.38
C PRO A 67 17.55 4.97 -12.40
N ARG A 68 16.81 5.92 -12.92
CA ARG A 68 15.71 6.56 -12.17
C ARG A 68 14.46 5.69 -12.33
N TRP A 69 14.01 5.12 -11.21
CA TRP A 69 12.81 4.28 -11.20
C TRP A 69 11.53 5.10 -11.08
N PRO A 70 10.43 4.63 -11.66
CA PRO A 70 9.13 5.24 -11.46
C PRO A 70 8.66 5.07 -10.01
N MET A 71 7.88 6.04 -9.54
CA MET A 71 7.20 6.03 -8.24
C MET A 71 5.77 6.51 -8.43
N ILE A 72 4.79 5.79 -7.89
CA ILE A 72 3.40 6.27 -7.86
C ILE A 72 3.19 7.07 -6.58
N VAL A 73 2.65 8.27 -6.73
CA VAL A 73 2.17 9.10 -5.64
C VAL A 73 0.65 9.05 -5.67
N LEU A 74 0.07 8.22 -4.81
CA LEU A 74 -1.37 8.12 -4.65
C LEU A 74 -1.86 9.16 -3.65
N LYS A 75 -2.79 10.02 -4.07
CA LYS A 75 -3.39 11.05 -3.25
C LYS A 75 -4.91 10.91 -3.26
N THR A 76 -5.45 10.50 -2.14
CA THR A 76 -6.88 10.29 -1.92
C THR A 76 -7.32 10.95 -0.61
N PRO A 77 -8.62 11.16 -0.38
CA PRO A 77 -9.12 11.60 0.91
C PRO A 77 -8.71 10.62 2.01
N LYS A 78 -8.41 11.14 3.19
CA LYS A 78 -8.12 10.31 4.36
C LYS A 78 -9.35 9.48 4.73
N GLY A 79 -9.20 8.17 4.87
CA GLY A 79 -10.32 7.25 5.10
C GLY A 79 -11.16 6.98 3.85
N TRP A 80 -10.57 7.21 2.67
CA TRP A 80 -11.19 6.95 1.38
C TRP A 80 -11.79 5.54 1.30
N THR A 81 -12.96 5.43 0.67
CA THR A 81 -13.80 4.23 0.58
C THR A 81 -14.48 3.78 1.88
N GLY A 82 -14.12 4.38 3.01
CA GLY A 82 -14.80 4.14 4.29
C GLY A 82 -16.10 4.92 4.45
N PRO A 83 -16.76 4.81 5.62
CA PRO A 83 -17.95 5.60 5.92
C PRO A 83 -17.65 7.10 5.86
N LYS A 84 -18.44 7.85 5.09
CA LYS A 84 -18.28 9.32 5.03
C LYS A 84 -18.72 10.00 6.30
N ILE A 85 -19.81 9.50 6.92
CA ILE A 85 -20.42 10.04 8.12
C ILE A 85 -20.75 8.88 9.07
N VAL A 86 -20.46 9.06 10.37
CA VAL A 86 -20.85 8.17 11.47
C VAL A 86 -21.39 9.04 12.61
N ASP A 87 -22.55 8.71 13.14
CA ASP A 87 -23.24 9.44 14.23
C ASP A 87 -23.35 10.95 13.95
N GLY A 88 -23.64 11.31 12.70
CA GLY A 88 -23.75 12.71 12.26
C GLY A 88 -22.42 13.47 12.15
N LEU A 89 -21.28 12.80 12.40
CA LEU A 89 -19.96 13.39 12.32
C LEU A 89 -19.25 12.98 11.03
N GLN A 90 -18.62 13.93 10.35
CA GLN A 90 -17.81 13.65 9.17
C GLN A 90 -16.57 12.84 9.55
N ILE A 91 -16.36 11.73 8.87
CA ILE A 91 -15.23 10.81 9.04
C ILE A 91 -14.20 11.01 7.91
N GLU A 92 -14.63 10.80 6.65
CA GLU A 92 -13.76 10.96 5.50
C GLU A 92 -13.14 12.37 5.45
N GLY A 93 -11.86 12.45 5.15
CA GLY A 93 -11.09 13.69 5.10
C GLY A 93 -10.75 14.29 6.46
N THR A 94 -11.12 13.65 7.57
CA THR A 94 -10.87 14.17 8.92
C THR A 94 -9.95 13.25 9.74
N PHE A 95 -9.49 13.71 10.90
CA PHE A 95 -8.70 12.90 11.83
C PHE A 95 -9.46 11.67 12.34
N ARG A 96 -10.82 11.72 12.32
CA ARG A 96 -11.67 10.61 12.78
C ARG A 96 -11.49 9.35 11.95
N SER A 97 -11.13 9.45 10.67
CA SER A 97 -10.81 8.31 9.84
C SER A 97 -9.49 7.61 10.21
N HIS A 98 -8.65 8.23 11.02
CA HIS A 98 -7.42 7.63 11.55
C HIS A 98 -7.68 6.78 12.80
N GLN A 99 -8.76 7.05 13.50
CA GLN A 99 -9.24 6.25 14.63
C GLN A 99 -10.19 5.16 14.12
N VAL A 100 -10.58 4.23 14.99
CA VAL A 100 -11.62 3.26 14.66
C VAL A 100 -12.96 4.03 14.52
N PRO A 101 -13.50 4.16 13.30
CA PRO A 101 -14.66 5.03 13.08
C PRO A 101 -15.98 4.43 13.60
N LEU A 102 -16.00 3.14 13.91
CA LEU A 102 -17.16 2.38 14.35
C LEU A 102 -16.88 1.68 15.67
N LEU A 103 -17.78 1.81 16.60
CA LEU A 103 -17.80 1.02 17.84
C LEU A 103 -18.80 -0.13 17.69
N VAL A 104 -18.29 -1.33 17.37
CA VAL A 104 -19.11 -2.52 17.11
C VAL A 104 -19.22 -3.33 18.39
N ASP A 105 -20.30 -3.15 19.09
CA ASP A 105 -20.66 -3.88 20.31
C ASP A 105 -22.18 -4.11 20.40
N ALA A 106 -22.62 -4.76 21.44
CA ALA A 106 -24.04 -5.08 21.66
C ALA A 106 -24.91 -3.83 21.86
N GLN A 107 -24.33 -2.72 22.28
CA GLN A 107 -25.02 -1.45 22.53
C GLN A 107 -25.14 -0.61 21.25
N ASN A 108 -24.37 -0.91 20.21
CA ASN A 108 -24.33 -0.16 18.95
C ASN A 108 -24.66 -1.03 17.73
N PRO A 109 -25.87 -1.62 17.64
CA PRO A 109 -26.23 -2.48 16.52
C PRO A 109 -26.28 -1.73 15.17
N SER A 110 -26.45 -0.41 15.19
CA SER A 110 -26.38 0.45 14.00
C SER A 110 -24.96 0.47 13.39
N HIS A 111 -23.93 0.46 14.21
CA HIS A 111 -22.54 0.39 13.74
C HIS A 111 -22.21 -0.94 13.10
N LEU A 112 -22.76 -2.06 13.60
CA LEU A 112 -22.62 -3.36 12.96
C LEU A 112 -23.22 -3.36 11.55
N LYS A 113 -24.42 -2.79 11.38
CA LYS A 113 -25.06 -2.65 10.06
C LYS A 113 -24.23 -1.76 9.11
N LEU A 114 -23.66 -0.69 9.65
CA LEU A 114 -22.80 0.21 8.87
C LEU A 114 -21.49 -0.47 8.45
N LEU A 115 -20.89 -1.26 9.35
CA LEU A 115 -19.72 -2.08 9.04
C LEU A 115 -20.05 -3.11 7.95
N GLU A 116 -21.15 -3.83 8.07
CA GLU A 116 -21.58 -4.80 7.08
C GLU A 116 -21.78 -4.15 5.70
N LYS A 117 -22.47 -3.01 5.66
CA LYS A 117 -22.65 -2.23 4.43
C LYS A 117 -21.31 -1.81 3.83
N TRP A 118 -20.38 -1.36 4.66
CA TRP A 118 -19.04 -0.96 4.21
C TRP A 118 -18.27 -2.16 3.65
N MET A 119 -18.22 -3.29 4.36
CA MET A 119 -17.53 -4.49 3.86
C MET A 119 -18.17 -5.02 2.57
N LYS A 120 -19.49 -5.04 2.46
CA LYS A 120 -20.21 -5.44 1.24
C LYS A 120 -19.96 -4.51 0.05
N SER A 121 -19.61 -3.24 0.29
CA SER A 121 -19.30 -2.31 -0.80
C SER A 121 -18.03 -2.69 -1.58
N TYR A 122 -17.19 -3.53 -1.02
CA TYR A 122 -16.00 -4.09 -1.69
C TYR A 122 -16.29 -5.36 -2.50
N LYS A 123 -17.53 -5.83 -2.49
CA LYS A 123 -17.99 -7.02 -3.22
C LYS A 123 -17.09 -8.25 -3.00
N PRO A 124 -16.91 -8.67 -1.75
CA PRO A 124 -16.03 -9.80 -1.44
C PRO A 124 -16.39 -11.09 -2.15
N GLU A 125 -17.66 -11.26 -2.54
CA GLU A 125 -18.15 -12.38 -3.33
C GLU A 125 -17.56 -12.47 -4.75
N GLU A 126 -17.02 -11.40 -5.28
CA GLU A 126 -16.30 -11.39 -6.56
C GLU A 126 -14.84 -11.88 -6.41
N LEU A 127 -14.33 -11.99 -5.18
CA LEU A 127 -12.95 -12.32 -4.87
C LEU A 127 -12.80 -13.66 -4.14
N PHE A 128 -13.79 -14.01 -3.31
CA PHE A 128 -13.72 -15.17 -2.41
C PHE A 128 -14.91 -16.07 -2.59
N ASP A 129 -14.70 -17.36 -2.39
CA ASP A 129 -15.76 -18.37 -2.36
C ASP A 129 -16.53 -18.37 -1.04
N GLU A 130 -17.52 -19.27 -0.92
CA GLU A 130 -18.35 -19.43 0.29
C GLU A 130 -17.57 -19.87 1.54
N HIS A 131 -16.36 -20.38 1.37
CA HIS A 131 -15.43 -20.75 2.45
C HIS A 131 -14.42 -19.67 2.78
N GLY A 132 -14.49 -18.50 2.12
CA GLY A 132 -13.57 -17.38 2.29
C GLY A 132 -12.19 -17.62 1.64
N GLN A 133 -12.09 -18.57 0.73
CA GLN A 133 -10.87 -18.80 -0.04
C GLN A 133 -10.89 -17.96 -1.31
N LEU A 134 -9.72 -17.43 -1.67
CA LEU A 134 -9.55 -16.67 -2.90
C LEU A 134 -9.91 -17.53 -4.12
N LEU A 135 -10.71 -17.00 -5.02
CA LEU A 135 -11.11 -17.71 -6.24
C LEU A 135 -9.86 -18.20 -7.02
N PRO A 136 -9.88 -19.43 -7.56
CA PRO A 136 -8.71 -20.04 -8.20
C PRO A 136 -8.08 -19.17 -9.30
N ASP A 137 -8.89 -18.58 -10.16
CA ASP A 137 -8.42 -17.72 -11.25
C ASP A 137 -7.65 -16.50 -10.75
N LEU A 138 -8.08 -15.94 -9.61
CA LEU A 138 -7.37 -14.83 -8.95
C LEU A 138 -6.09 -15.31 -8.24
N ALA A 139 -6.13 -16.48 -7.64
CA ALA A 139 -4.96 -17.08 -6.99
C ALA A 139 -3.84 -17.40 -8.00
N GLU A 140 -4.20 -17.75 -9.24
CA GLU A 140 -3.23 -18.03 -10.31
C GLU A 140 -2.49 -16.77 -10.78
N LEU A 141 -3.05 -15.58 -10.60
CA LEU A 141 -2.38 -14.31 -10.91
C LEU A 141 -1.18 -14.04 -10.00
N ALA A 142 -1.13 -14.66 -8.83
CA ALA A 142 -0.04 -14.48 -7.89
C ALA A 142 1.28 -15.05 -8.44
N PRO A 143 2.39 -14.33 -8.33
CA PRO A 143 3.69 -14.84 -8.78
C PRO A 143 4.07 -16.08 -7.98
N LYS A 144 4.81 -17.00 -8.63
CA LYS A 144 5.25 -18.28 -8.04
C LYS A 144 6.74 -18.24 -7.69
N GLY A 145 7.13 -19.03 -6.69
CA GLY A 145 8.55 -19.20 -6.30
C GLY A 145 9.22 -17.87 -5.91
N ASN A 146 10.43 -17.66 -6.37
CA ASN A 146 11.26 -16.48 -6.07
C ASN A 146 10.73 -15.16 -6.62
N ARG A 147 9.66 -15.17 -7.39
CA ARG A 147 8.97 -13.96 -7.82
C ARG A 147 8.08 -13.37 -6.72
N ARG A 148 7.74 -14.16 -5.70
CA ARG A 148 7.02 -13.64 -4.53
C ARG A 148 8.00 -12.86 -3.64
N MET A 149 7.58 -11.71 -3.15
CA MET A 149 8.41 -10.84 -2.32
C MET A 149 8.96 -11.56 -1.08
N GLY A 150 8.12 -12.33 -0.39
CA GLY A 150 8.54 -13.11 0.78
C GLY A 150 9.41 -14.33 0.50
N ALA A 151 9.56 -14.73 -0.78
CA ALA A 151 10.41 -15.86 -1.18
C ALA A 151 11.63 -15.43 -2.00
N ASN A 152 11.74 -14.14 -2.34
CA ASN A 152 12.85 -13.60 -3.09
C ASN A 152 14.05 -13.38 -2.16
N PRO A 153 15.22 -14.00 -2.42
CA PRO A 153 16.41 -13.85 -1.57
C PRO A 153 16.96 -12.42 -1.52
N HIS A 154 16.62 -11.58 -2.52
CA HIS A 154 17.04 -10.18 -2.57
C HIS A 154 16.06 -9.20 -1.92
N ALA A 155 14.90 -9.65 -1.51
CA ALA A 155 13.81 -8.80 -0.99
C ALA A 155 13.60 -8.94 0.52
N ASN A 156 14.62 -9.26 1.29
CA ASN A 156 14.52 -9.40 2.75
C ASN A 156 13.37 -10.34 3.18
N GLY A 157 13.17 -11.42 2.47
CA GLY A 157 12.23 -12.44 2.90
C GLY A 157 12.75 -13.22 4.10
N GLY A 158 11.89 -13.99 4.74
CA GLY A 158 12.24 -14.85 5.88
C GLY A 158 13.38 -15.83 5.65
N ILE A 159 13.86 -15.98 4.41
CA ILE A 159 15.02 -16.78 4.06
C ILE A 159 16.29 -16.25 4.73
N LEU A 160 16.49 -14.93 4.72
CA LEU A 160 17.65 -14.30 5.37
C LEU A 160 17.59 -14.38 6.90
N LEU A 161 16.39 -14.45 7.46
CA LEU A 161 16.20 -14.57 8.93
C LEU A 161 16.49 -15.96 9.45
N ARG A 162 16.52 -17.01 8.61
CA ARG A 162 16.79 -18.38 9.02
C ARG A 162 18.22 -18.56 9.53
N ASP A 163 19.15 -17.83 8.94
CA ASP A 163 20.58 -17.93 9.25
C ASP A 163 21.07 -16.77 10.13
N LEU A 164 20.14 -16.01 10.71
CA LEU A 164 20.46 -14.92 11.59
C LEU A 164 21.08 -15.47 12.89
N ARG A 165 22.40 -15.39 12.99
CA ARG A 165 23.13 -15.73 14.22
C ARG A 165 23.06 -14.53 15.17
N MET A 166 22.11 -14.57 16.08
CA MET A 166 22.02 -13.57 17.13
C MET A 166 23.18 -13.79 18.13
N PRO A 167 23.91 -12.73 18.51
CA PRO A 167 24.85 -12.84 19.62
C PRO A 167 24.11 -13.27 20.89
N ASN A 168 24.82 -13.97 21.78
CA ASN A 168 24.26 -14.31 23.08
C ASN A 168 24.04 -13.00 23.87
N PHE A 169 22.80 -12.53 23.91
CA PHE A 169 22.46 -11.26 24.56
C PHE A 169 22.77 -11.28 26.06
N HIS A 170 22.80 -12.45 26.71
CA HIS A 170 23.18 -12.58 28.13
C HIS A 170 24.63 -12.15 28.39
N ALA A 171 25.51 -12.27 27.39
CA ALA A 171 26.90 -11.79 27.51
C ALA A 171 27.00 -10.25 27.54
N HIS A 172 25.93 -9.57 27.11
CA HIS A 172 25.84 -8.11 27.05
C HIS A 172 24.81 -7.54 28.03
N ALA A 173 24.19 -8.39 28.84
CA ALA A 173 23.21 -7.95 29.83
C ALA A 173 23.88 -7.15 30.94
N VAL A 174 23.37 -5.97 31.22
CA VAL A 174 23.80 -5.15 32.35
C VAL A 174 23.06 -5.67 33.60
N GLN A 175 23.82 -6.00 34.66
CA GLN A 175 23.23 -6.29 35.94
C GLN A 175 22.68 -5.00 36.55
N VAL A 176 21.36 -4.94 36.73
CA VAL A 176 20.73 -3.85 37.46
C VAL A 176 20.76 -4.21 38.93
N PRO A 177 21.43 -3.42 39.80
CA PRO A 177 21.38 -3.64 41.23
C PRO A 177 19.95 -3.60 41.73
N SER A 178 19.56 -4.55 42.58
CA SER A 178 18.24 -4.59 43.24
C SER A 178 18.12 -3.50 44.30
#